data_016701e83909cf0ebf6c2b92ea3c9ca9
#
_entry.id   016701e83909cf0ebf6c2b92ea3c9ca9
#
_cell.length_a   1.000
_cell.length_b   1.000
_cell.length_c   1.000
_cell.angle_alpha   90.00
_cell.angle_beta   90.00
_cell.angle_gamma   90.00
#
_symmetry.space_group_name_H-M   'P 1'
#
loop_
_entity.id
_entity.type
_entity.pdbx_description
1 polymer ?
#
loop_
_entity_poly.entity_id
_entity_poly.type
_entity_poly.pdbx_seq_one_letter_code
_entity_poly.pdbx_strand_id
1 'polypeptide(L)'
;MARNKVLEELLGDDLAQVRGITEKAMFGGWAWLLHGNLLCGARDDGMLARLGKGNDAWALAMPGIEPMMMQGRQMHGWVRAAPELYEDDKLRRKLLKAALDFTQSLPKK
;
A
#
# COMPACT_ATOMS: atom_id res chain seq x y z
N MET A 1 -6.42 -18.60 2.15
CA MET A 1 -6.38 -17.23 1.69
C MET A 1 -6.83 -16.33 2.78
N ALA A 2 -5.91 -15.72 3.38
CA ALA A 2 -6.27 -14.90 4.51
C ALA A 2 -6.41 -13.45 4.07
N ARG A 3 -7.56 -12.87 4.36
CA ARG A 3 -7.77 -11.45 4.20
C ARG A 3 -7.56 -10.78 5.55
N ASN A 4 -6.98 -9.59 5.51
CA ASN A 4 -6.74 -8.81 6.72
C ASN A 4 -7.84 -7.77 6.86
N LYS A 5 -8.95 -8.19 7.49
CA LYS A 5 -10.13 -7.33 7.60
C LYS A 5 -9.88 -6.07 8.39
N VAL A 6 -9.06 -6.13 9.43
CA VAL A 6 -8.74 -4.95 10.24
C VAL A 6 -8.00 -3.92 9.40
N LEU A 7 -6.98 -4.37 8.67
CA LEU A 7 -6.23 -3.47 7.80
C LEU A 7 -7.09 -2.93 6.66
N GLU A 8 -7.98 -3.77 6.12
CA GLU A 8 -8.91 -3.32 5.07
C GLU A 8 -9.79 -2.17 5.57
N GLU A 9 -10.28 -2.25 6.79
CA GLU A 9 -11.07 -1.18 7.38
C GLU A 9 -10.25 0.10 7.56
N LEU A 10 -9.03 -0.04 8.07
CA LEU A 10 -8.15 1.12 8.29
C LEU A 10 -7.88 1.85 6.98
N LEU A 11 -7.50 1.11 5.94
CA LEU A 11 -7.20 1.71 4.65
C LEU A 11 -8.45 2.24 3.97
N GLY A 12 -9.55 1.53 4.07
CA GLY A 12 -10.83 1.99 3.53
C GLY A 12 -11.24 3.31 4.13
N ASP A 13 -11.10 3.46 5.45
CA ASP A 13 -11.43 4.70 6.13
C ASP A 13 -10.49 5.83 5.73
N ASP A 14 -9.18 5.54 5.63
CA ASP A 14 -8.19 6.55 5.24
C ASP A 14 -8.43 7.05 3.81
N LEU A 15 -8.96 6.19 2.93
CA LEU A 15 -9.18 6.52 1.52
C LEU A 15 -10.61 6.98 1.23
N ALA A 16 -11.47 7.03 2.23
CA ALA A 16 -12.90 7.29 2.03
C ALA A 16 -13.18 8.64 1.35
N GLN A 17 -12.32 9.63 1.55
CA GLN A 17 -12.49 10.96 0.98
C GLN A 17 -11.67 11.19 -0.29
N VAL A 18 -10.94 10.18 -0.77
CA VAL A 18 -10.13 10.31 -1.97
C VAL A 18 -10.98 9.95 -3.19
N ARG A 19 -11.04 10.84 -4.17
CA ARG A 19 -11.78 10.60 -5.40
C ARG A 19 -11.00 9.72 -6.35
N GLY A 20 -11.72 8.89 -7.11
CA GLY A 20 -11.10 8.04 -8.12
C GLY A 20 -10.62 6.71 -7.59
N ILE A 21 -10.99 6.35 -6.36
CA ILE A 21 -10.59 5.09 -5.75
C ILE A 21 -11.55 3.98 -6.18
N THR A 22 -10.98 2.86 -6.61
CA THR A 22 -11.71 1.61 -6.82
C THR A 22 -11.01 0.50 -6.07
N GLU A 23 -11.67 -0.63 -5.90
CA GLU A 23 -11.16 -1.75 -5.10
C GLU A 23 -11.29 -3.04 -5.88
N LYS A 24 -10.38 -3.97 -5.64
CA LYS A 24 -10.50 -5.32 -6.21
C LYS A 24 -9.65 -6.31 -5.44
N ALA A 25 -9.98 -7.58 -5.55
CA ALA A 25 -9.19 -8.66 -4.94
C ALA A 25 -7.91 -8.85 -5.75
N MET A 26 -6.76 -8.72 -5.09
CA MET A 26 -5.45 -8.90 -5.71
C MET A 26 -4.42 -9.27 -4.64
N PHE A 27 -3.30 -9.83 -5.06
CA PHE A 27 -2.15 -10.13 -4.19
C PHE A 27 -2.48 -11.15 -3.10
N GLY A 28 -3.54 -11.92 -3.27
CA GLY A 28 -4.02 -12.81 -2.21
C GLY A 28 -4.74 -12.08 -1.09
N GLY A 29 -5.11 -10.82 -1.31
CA GLY A 29 -5.82 -9.98 -0.35
C GLY A 29 -6.72 -8.99 -1.05
N TRP A 30 -6.61 -7.72 -0.66
CA TRP A 30 -7.48 -6.67 -1.20
C TRP A 30 -6.62 -5.48 -1.63
N ALA A 31 -6.96 -4.87 -2.76
CA ALA A 31 -6.19 -3.75 -3.31
C ALA A 31 -7.08 -2.56 -3.62
N TRP A 32 -6.48 -1.38 -3.54
CA TRP A 32 -7.11 -0.12 -3.91
C TRP A 32 -6.36 0.47 -5.09
N LEU A 33 -7.12 1.02 -6.05
CA LEU A 33 -6.58 1.64 -7.26
C LEU A 33 -7.02 3.10 -7.31
N LEU A 34 -6.14 3.97 -7.79
CA LEU A 34 -6.46 5.38 -8.01
C LEU A 34 -6.47 5.63 -9.52
N HIS A 35 -7.63 5.97 -10.07
CA HIS A 35 -7.80 6.17 -11.52
C HIS A 35 -7.28 4.98 -12.32
N GLY A 36 -7.50 3.77 -11.82
CA GLY A 36 -7.06 2.55 -12.47
C GLY A 36 -5.64 2.12 -12.19
N ASN A 37 -4.84 2.94 -11.51
CA ASN A 37 -3.47 2.60 -11.13
C ASN A 37 -3.42 2.00 -9.74
N LEU A 38 -2.70 0.91 -9.58
CA LEU A 38 -2.54 0.27 -8.27
C LEU A 38 -1.91 1.23 -7.29
N LEU A 39 -2.49 1.35 -6.11
CA LEU A 39 -2.09 2.29 -5.07
C LEU A 39 -1.52 1.59 -3.85
N CYS A 40 -2.29 0.69 -3.27
CA CYS A 40 -1.90 -0.01 -2.05
C CYS A 40 -2.73 -1.27 -1.91
N GLY A 41 -2.42 -2.06 -0.90
CA GLY A 41 -3.15 -3.29 -0.65
C GLY A 41 -3.05 -3.74 0.79
N ALA A 42 -3.92 -4.69 1.14
CA ALA A 42 -3.95 -5.33 2.45
C ALA A 42 -3.83 -6.83 2.26
N ARG A 43 -2.82 -7.42 2.89
CA ARG A 43 -2.61 -8.87 2.93
C ARG A 43 -2.52 -9.32 4.37
N ASP A 44 -2.58 -10.63 4.57
CA ASP A 44 -2.44 -11.20 5.92
C ASP A 44 -1.06 -10.93 6.52
N ASP A 45 -0.04 -10.71 5.69
CA ASP A 45 1.31 -10.44 6.15
C ASP A 45 1.67 -8.94 6.24
N GLY A 46 0.74 -8.05 5.90
CA GLY A 46 0.98 -6.62 6.07
C GLY A 46 0.34 -5.72 5.03
N MET A 47 0.61 -4.43 5.19
CA MET A 47 0.15 -3.40 4.27
C MET A 47 1.12 -3.27 3.10
N LEU A 48 0.58 -3.22 1.90
CA LEU A 48 1.39 -2.97 0.69
C LEU A 48 1.19 -1.53 0.25
N ALA A 49 2.27 -0.85 -0.09
CA ALA A 49 2.21 0.53 -0.56
C ALA A 49 3.11 0.73 -1.77
N ARG A 50 2.58 1.37 -2.80
CA ARG A 50 3.34 1.65 -4.02
C ARG A 50 3.93 3.04 -3.96
N LEU A 51 5.22 3.12 -3.66
CA LEU A 51 5.92 4.40 -3.49
C LEU A 51 6.60 4.88 -4.77
N GLY A 52 6.80 3.99 -5.73
CA GLY A 52 7.49 4.31 -6.98
C GLY A 52 8.96 3.93 -6.94
N LYS A 53 9.49 3.48 -8.06
CA LYS A 53 10.92 3.12 -8.15
C LYS A 53 11.77 4.32 -7.77
N GLY A 54 12.74 4.09 -6.89
CA GLY A 54 13.65 5.13 -6.43
C GLY A 54 13.10 6.00 -5.33
N ASN A 55 11.83 5.82 -4.92
CA ASN A 55 11.19 6.63 -3.90
C ASN A 55 10.94 5.87 -2.61
N ASP A 56 11.48 4.67 -2.47
CA ASP A 56 11.17 3.79 -1.32
C ASP A 56 12.31 3.69 -0.30
N ALA A 57 13.46 4.33 -0.55
CA ALA A 57 14.62 4.20 0.34
C ALA A 57 14.31 4.66 1.76
N TRP A 58 13.60 5.79 1.91
CA TRP A 58 13.27 6.32 3.24
C TRP A 58 12.40 5.34 4.03
N ALA A 59 11.49 4.67 3.33
CA ALA A 59 10.59 3.71 3.97
C ALA A 59 11.34 2.44 4.34
N LEU A 60 12.19 1.95 3.44
CA LEU A 60 12.96 0.72 3.69
C LEU A 60 13.95 0.88 4.85
N ALA A 61 14.30 2.12 5.19
CA ALA A 61 15.16 2.39 6.34
C ALA A 61 14.42 2.28 7.67
N MET A 62 13.09 2.19 7.66
CA MET A 62 12.29 2.13 8.87
C MET A 62 12.14 0.68 9.35
N PRO A 63 12.25 0.43 10.68
CA PRO A 63 11.99 -0.92 11.20
C PRO A 63 10.56 -1.33 10.86
N GLY A 64 10.39 -2.59 10.46
CA GLY A 64 9.06 -3.12 10.13
C GLY A 64 8.63 -2.92 8.69
N ILE A 65 9.44 -2.25 7.87
CA ILE A 65 9.17 -2.11 6.45
C ILE A 65 10.20 -2.91 5.65
N GLU A 66 9.68 -3.73 4.74
CA GLU A 66 10.51 -4.59 3.90
C GLU A 66 10.10 -4.43 2.44
N PRO A 67 10.98 -4.81 1.49
CA PRO A 67 10.58 -4.83 0.09
C PRO A 67 9.42 -5.80 -0.12
N MET A 68 8.49 -5.44 -0.98
CA MET A 68 7.40 -6.33 -1.34
C MET A 68 7.93 -7.42 -2.27
N MET A 69 7.58 -8.67 -1.95
CA MET A 69 7.97 -9.81 -2.77
C MET A 69 6.74 -10.47 -3.36
N MET A 70 6.82 -10.86 -4.62
CA MET A 70 5.76 -11.62 -5.29
C MET A 70 6.42 -12.77 -6.04
N GLN A 71 6.06 -14.00 -5.67
CA GLN A 71 6.56 -15.22 -6.33
C GLN A 71 8.08 -15.24 -6.39
N GLY A 72 8.73 -14.84 -5.27
CA GLY A 72 10.18 -14.84 -5.16
C GLY A 72 10.88 -13.66 -5.84
N ARG A 73 10.13 -12.71 -6.39
CA ARG A 73 10.70 -11.55 -7.06
C ARG A 73 10.40 -10.27 -6.30
N GLN A 74 11.38 -9.37 -6.24
CA GLN A 74 11.18 -8.07 -5.60
C GLN A 74 10.39 -7.15 -6.53
N MET A 75 9.34 -6.57 -5.97
CA MET A 75 8.53 -5.58 -6.68
C MET A 75 9.10 -4.20 -6.38
N HIS A 76 9.97 -3.70 -7.26
CA HIS A 76 10.65 -2.43 -7.03
C HIS A 76 9.66 -1.27 -6.94
N GLY A 77 9.86 -0.42 -5.93
CA GLY A 77 8.97 0.70 -5.67
C GLY A 77 7.81 0.35 -4.76
N TRP A 78 7.64 -0.93 -4.43
CA TRP A 78 6.61 -1.39 -3.50
C TRP A 78 7.25 -1.81 -2.17
N VAL A 79 6.56 -1.52 -1.07
CA VAL A 79 7.01 -1.94 0.26
C VAL A 79 5.89 -2.65 0.99
N ARG A 80 6.26 -3.46 1.99
CA ARG A 80 5.34 -4.16 2.88
C ARG A 80 5.59 -3.69 4.30
N ALA A 81 4.56 -3.22 4.97
CA ALA A 81 4.65 -2.72 6.33
C ALA A 81 4.03 -3.71 7.30
N ALA A 82 4.77 -4.02 8.37
CA ALA A 82 4.33 -4.95 9.42
C ALA A 82 3.23 -4.34 10.29
N PRO A 83 2.49 -5.16 11.08
CA PRO A 83 1.39 -4.66 11.89
C PRO A 83 1.75 -3.50 12.82
N GLU A 84 2.93 -3.54 13.45
CA GLU A 84 3.34 -2.48 14.36
C GLU A 84 3.48 -1.14 13.65
N LEU A 85 3.65 -1.14 12.33
CA LEU A 85 3.70 0.07 11.54
C LEU A 85 2.33 0.52 11.06
N TYR A 86 1.57 -0.39 10.46
CA TYR A 86 0.29 0.05 9.90
C TYR A 86 -0.78 0.31 10.97
N GLU A 87 -0.60 -0.22 12.19
CA GLU A 87 -1.50 0.08 13.31
C GLU A 87 -1.24 1.47 13.90
N ASP A 88 -0.10 2.06 13.60
CA ASP A 88 0.20 3.44 13.96
C ASP A 88 -0.40 4.36 12.90
N ASP A 89 -1.39 5.17 13.28
CA ASP A 89 -2.10 6.01 12.34
C ASP A 89 -1.17 6.97 11.58
N LYS A 90 -0.20 7.53 12.26
CA LYS A 90 0.74 8.48 11.63
C LYS A 90 1.60 7.79 10.59
N LEU A 91 2.15 6.62 10.93
CA LEU A 91 3.05 5.91 10.03
C LEU A 91 2.28 5.35 8.84
N ARG A 92 1.10 4.78 9.09
CA ARG A 92 0.26 4.25 8.02
C ARG A 92 -0.11 5.35 7.03
N ARG A 93 -0.54 6.51 7.55
CA ARG A 93 -0.95 7.62 6.70
C ARG A 93 0.22 8.26 5.95
N LYS A 94 1.41 8.22 6.55
CA LYS A 94 2.60 8.69 5.87
C LYS A 94 2.93 7.83 4.66
N LEU A 95 2.85 6.51 4.82
CA LEU A 95 3.04 5.58 3.71
C LEU A 95 1.97 5.81 2.64
N LEU A 96 0.72 5.92 3.07
CA LEU A 96 -0.40 6.08 2.16
C LEU A 96 -0.30 7.40 1.38
N LYS A 97 0.09 8.47 2.05
CA LYS A 97 0.28 9.76 1.38
C LYS A 97 1.37 9.69 0.31
N ALA A 98 2.48 9.03 0.62
CA ALA A 98 3.55 8.85 -0.35
C ALA A 98 3.08 8.05 -1.55
N ALA A 99 2.29 7.00 -1.31
CA ALA A 99 1.71 6.19 -2.38
C ALA A 99 0.73 7.00 -3.23
N LEU A 100 -0.10 7.82 -2.59
CA LEU A 100 -1.03 8.71 -3.29
C LEU A 100 -0.29 9.72 -4.16
N ASP A 101 0.76 10.35 -3.61
CA ASP A 101 1.55 11.33 -4.34
C ASP A 101 2.15 10.70 -5.60
N PHE A 102 2.67 9.47 -5.48
CA PHE A 102 3.25 8.79 -6.63
C PHE A 102 2.18 8.42 -7.66
N THR A 103 1.08 7.78 -7.21
CA THR A 103 0.06 7.32 -8.15
C THR A 103 -0.68 8.46 -8.82
N GLN A 104 -0.82 9.60 -8.16
CA GLN A 104 -1.42 10.79 -8.76
C GLN A 104 -0.56 11.35 -9.90
N SER A 105 0.74 11.05 -9.89
CA SER A 105 1.64 11.49 -10.95
C SER A 105 1.53 10.63 -12.22
N LEU A 106 0.88 9.48 -12.11
CA LEU A 106 0.74 8.56 -13.24
C LEU A 106 -0.44 8.94 -14.12
N PRO A 107 -0.36 8.66 -15.44
CA PRO A 107 -1.52 8.86 -16.30
C PRO A 107 -2.69 8.01 -15.84
N LYS A 108 -3.90 8.53 -15.93
CA LYS A 108 -5.12 7.78 -15.62
C LYS A 108 -5.29 6.65 -16.61
N LYS A 109 -5.76 5.52 -16.13
CA LYS A 109 -6.06 4.38 -16.98
C LYS A 109 -7.51 4.32 -17.36
#